data_35e13b1863669776e8e36b137758e914
#
_entry.id   35e13b1863669776e8e36b137758e914
#
_cell.length_a   1.000
_cell.length_b   1.000
_cell.length_c   1.000
_cell.angle_alpha   90.00
_cell.angle_beta   90.00
_cell.angle_gamma   90.00
#
_symmetry.space_group_name_H-M   'P 1'
#
loop_
_entity.id
_entity.type
_entity.pdbx_description
1 polymer ?
#
loop_
_entity_poly.entity_id
_entity_poly.type
_entity_poly.pdbx_seq_one_letter_code
_entity_poly.pdbx_strand_id
1 'polypeptide(L)'
;MHPKEMFPNHSTQQLINRIGAAAISLFAIASVVSAAPKADAPILVEAEGFADTGGWAVDPQFMDLMGSPYLLAHGLGVPVKDANTEINIPKAGSYRVWVRTKDWVAQWKAPGTPGKFQLLINGKPLKTTFGTVGAQWHWQEGGKIQLAKGKLKLTLHDLTGFEGRCDAIVFSNDPTFTPPNKDPEMASWRRQCLGHPKQPENAGEYDLVVTGGGIAGICAAVTASRLGLKVAFIQDRPVLGGNNSSE
;
A
#
# COMPACT_ATOMS: atom_id res chain seq x y z
N MET A 1 -55.50 20.81 -81.94
CA MET A 1 -56.27 21.46 -80.92
C MET A 1 -55.40 21.57 -79.70
N HIS A 2 -54.90 22.74 -79.32
CA HIS A 2 -54.09 23.02 -78.14
C HIS A 2 -55.00 23.26 -76.95
N PRO A 3 -54.65 22.79 -75.76
CA PRO A 3 -55.17 23.31 -74.49
C PRO A 3 -54.17 24.30 -73.92
N LYS A 4 -54.69 25.41 -73.44
CA LYS A 4 -54.06 26.57 -72.83
C LYS A 4 -53.40 26.24 -71.49
N GLU A 5 -52.17 26.78 -71.31
CA GLU A 5 -51.52 26.89 -70.04
C GLU A 5 -52.24 27.92 -69.15
N MET A 6 -52.48 27.59 -67.90
CA MET A 6 -53.07 28.47 -66.86
C MET A 6 -52.01 28.69 -65.79
N PHE A 7 -51.42 29.87 -65.86
CA PHE A 7 -50.45 30.30 -64.84
C PHE A 7 -51.11 30.61 -63.46
N PRO A 8 -50.60 30.16 -62.38
CA PRO A 8 -51.15 30.55 -61.06
C PRO A 8 -50.64 31.94 -60.62
N ASN A 9 -51.54 32.61 -59.97
CA ASN A 9 -51.57 34.02 -59.59
C ASN A 9 -50.47 34.42 -58.60
N HIS A 10 -49.85 35.56 -58.78
CA HIS A 10 -48.76 36.14 -58.01
C HIS A 10 -49.07 36.40 -56.52
N SER A 11 -50.28 36.18 -56.02
CA SER A 11 -50.66 36.47 -54.65
C SER A 11 -50.33 35.30 -53.66
N THR A 12 -50.09 34.08 -54.16
CA THR A 12 -49.85 32.90 -53.36
C THR A 12 -48.35 32.76 -52.98
N GLN A 13 -47.45 33.36 -53.78
CA GLN A 13 -46.01 33.26 -53.57
C GLN A 13 -45.50 34.20 -52.45
N GLN A 14 -46.27 35.24 -52.08
CA GLN A 14 -45.88 36.17 -50.99
C GLN A 14 -46.26 35.67 -49.62
N LEU A 15 -47.16 34.67 -49.50
CA LEU A 15 -47.57 34.13 -48.21
C LEU A 15 -46.61 33.00 -47.71
N ILE A 16 -45.85 32.38 -48.64
CA ILE A 16 -44.92 31.30 -48.29
C ILE A 16 -43.56 31.83 -47.78
N ASN A 17 -43.20 33.08 -48.09
CA ASN A 17 -41.93 33.65 -47.71
C ASN A 17 -41.93 34.37 -46.31
N ARG A 18 -43.00 34.25 -45.53
CA ARG A 18 -43.09 34.86 -44.17
C ARG A 18 -43.13 33.83 -43.04
N ILE A 19 -42.99 32.54 -43.32
CA ILE A 19 -42.88 31.49 -42.27
C ILE A 19 -41.54 30.80 -42.49
N GLY A 20 -40.49 31.47 -42.11
CA GLY A 20 -39.19 30.82 -42.23
C GLY A 20 -38.07 31.67 -41.68
N ALA A 21 -37.95 31.77 -40.39
CA ALA A 21 -36.69 32.02 -39.67
C ALA A 21 -36.95 32.24 -38.17
N ALA A 22 -37.56 31.25 -37.52
CA ALA A 22 -37.37 31.09 -36.11
C ALA A 22 -36.12 30.20 -35.97
N ALA A 23 -34.93 30.80 -35.90
CA ALA A 23 -33.72 30.10 -35.55
C ALA A 23 -33.82 29.65 -34.09
N ILE A 24 -34.16 28.36 -33.90
CA ILE A 24 -34.02 27.71 -32.62
C ILE A 24 -32.53 27.53 -32.38
N SER A 25 -31.92 28.48 -31.66
CA SER A 25 -30.57 28.32 -31.12
C SER A 25 -30.61 27.24 -30.06
N LEU A 26 -30.30 25.99 -30.45
CA LEU A 26 -30.02 24.90 -29.51
C LEU A 26 -28.70 25.25 -28.83
N PHE A 27 -28.77 25.85 -27.62
CA PHE A 27 -27.64 25.90 -26.72
C PHE A 27 -27.31 24.48 -26.27
N ALA A 28 -26.36 23.83 -26.95
CA ALA A 28 -25.73 22.64 -26.42
C ALA A 28 -24.94 23.04 -25.17
N ILE A 29 -25.54 22.80 -24.00
CA ILE A 29 -24.81 22.85 -22.74
C ILE A 29 -23.85 21.65 -22.79
N ALA A 30 -22.64 21.88 -23.28
CA ALA A 30 -21.53 20.95 -23.12
C ALA A 30 -21.26 20.86 -21.62
N SER A 31 -21.79 19.85 -20.95
CA SER A 31 -21.39 19.48 -19.61
C SER A 31 -19.90 19.14 -19.68
N VAL A 32 -19.05 20.07 -19.24
CA VAL A 32 -17.65 19.78 -19.00
C VAL A 32 -17.62 18.80 -17.83
N VAL A 33 -17.65 17.51 -18.14
CA VAL A 33 -17.30 16.48 -17.17
C VAL A 33 -15.84 16.74 -16.83
N SER A 34 -15.59 17.52 -15.79
CA SER A 34 -14.27 17.63 -15.21
C SER A 34 -13.84 16.23 -14.81
N ALA A 35 -12.91 15.64 -15.55
CA ALA A 35 -12.32 14.38 -15.13
C ALA A 35 -11.78 14.58 -13.72
N ALA A 36 -12.23 13.75 -12.78
CA ALA A 36 -11.69 13.78 -11.44
C ALA A 36 -10.15 13.70 -11.53
N PRO A 37 -9.40 14.48 -10.77
CA PRO A 37 -7.96 14.45 -10.82
C PRO A 37 -7.50 13.00 -10.58
N LYS A 38 -6.64 12.49 -11.47
CA LYS A 38 -6.09 11.15 -11.34
C LYS A 38 -5.46 11.02 -9.94
N ALA A 39 -5.92 10.05 -9.18
CA ALA A 39 -5.38 9.79 -7.85
C ALA A 39 -3.90 9.45 -7.96
N ASP A 40 -3.11 9.95 -7.01
CA ASP A 40 -1.69 9.63 -6.93
C ASP A 40 -1.52 8.15 -6.53
N ALA A 41 -0.37 7.57 -6.85
CA ALA A 41 -0.06 6.20 -6.40
C ALA A 41 -0.13 6.14 -4.87
N PRO A 42 -0.66 5.05 -4.29
CA PRO A 42 -0.67 4.88 -2.83
C PRO A 42 0.75 4.79 -2.28
N ILE A 43 0.95 5.31 -1.07
CA ILE A 43 2.22 5.26 -0.35
C ILE A 43 2.20 4.02 0.52
N LEU A 44 3.06 3.06 0.23
CA LEU A 44 3.28 1.87 1.05
C LEU A 44 4.48 2.11 1.96
N VAL A 45 4.33 1.74 3.23
CA VAL A 45 5.38 1.77 4.25
C VAL A 45 5.43 0.39 4.89
N GLU A 46 6.50 -0.34 4.64
CA GLU A 46 6.77 -1.62 5.28
C GLU A 46 7.22 -1.36 6.71
N ALA A 47 6.63 -2.05 7.68
CA ALA A 47 6.89 -1.77 9.09
C ALA A 47 8.31 -2.18 9.49
N GLU A 48 8.83 -3.28 8.98
CA GLU A 48 10.21 -3.71 9.20
C GLU A 48 11.27 -2.75 8.65
N GLY A 49 10.86 -1.87 7.72
CA GLY A 49 11.70 -0.80 7.17
C GLY A 49 11.73 0.48 8.03
N PHE A 50 11.16 0.49 9.23
CA PHE A 50 11.21 1.64 10.12
C PHE A 50 12.65 1.98 10.49
N ALA A 51 12.98 3.26 10.50
CA ALA A 51 14.33 3.75 10.79
C ALA A 51 14.78 3.43 12.23
N ASP A 52 13.84 3.37 13.17
CA ASP A 52 14.03 2.97 14.56
C ASP A 52 12.87 2.04 14.94
N THR A 53 13.15 0.78 15.17
CA THR A 53 12.15 -0.22 15.57
C THR A 53 11.83 -0.15 17.05
N GLY A 54 12.56 0.66 17.85
CA GLY A 54 12.32 0.81 19.28
C GLY A 54 12.46 -0.50 20.04
N GLY A 55 11.35 -0.93 20.63
CA GLY A 55 11.26 -2.25 21.29
C GLY A 55 10.50 -3.30 20.49
N TRP A 56 10.13 -3.02 19.22
CA TRP A 56 9.47 -3.97 18.35
C TRP A 56 10.50 -4.89 17.68
N ALA A 57 10.26 -6.18 17.71
CA ALA A 57 11.11 -7.18 17.06
C ALA A 57 10.70 -7.35 15.59
N VAL A 58 11.68 -7.55 14.71
CA VAL A 58 11.43 -7.96 13.33
C VAL A 58 11.19 -9.48 13.33
N ASP A 59 9.98 -9.89 12.97
CA ASP A 59 9.56 -11.30 13.03
C ASP A 59 9.27 -11.85 11.62
N PRO A 60 9.97 -12.90 11.15
CA PRO A 60 9.79 -13.51 9.85
C PRO A 60 8.74 -14.65 9.82
N GLN A 61 7.98 -14.90 10.89
CA GLN A 61 7.12 -16.09 11.03
C GLN A 61 6.11 -16.27 9.89
N PHE A 62 5.65 -15.20 9.25
CA PHE A 62 4.60 -15.25 8.21
C PHE A 62 5.08 -14.73 6.85
N MET A 63 6.36 -14.86 6.54
CA MET A 63 6.92 -14.38 5.26
C MET A 63 6.29 -15.06 4.04
N ASP A 64 5.84 -16.30 4.16
CA ASP A 64 5.10 -17.04 3.13
C ASP A 64 3.74 -16.41 2.79
N LEU A 65 3.14 -15.70 3.74
CA LEU A 65 1.85 -15.01 3.55
C LEU A 65 1.99 -13.53 3.19
N MET A 66 3.15 -12.92 3.50
CA MET A 66 3.33 -11.46 3.39
C MET A 66 4.41 -11.05 2.40
N GLY A 67 5.32 -11.96 2.09
CA GLY A 67 6.49 -11.68 1.25
C GLY A 67 7.58 -10.87 1.95
N SER A 68 7.36 -10.47 3.22
CA SER A 68 8.28 -9.73 4.07
C SER A 68 8.10 -10.11 5.53
N PRO A 69 9.07 -9.77 6.43
CA PRO A 69 8.85 -9.79 7.87
C PRO A 69 7.80 -8.76 8.30
N TYR A 70 7.50 -8.71 9.59
CA TYR A 70 6.64 -7.69 10.19
C TYR A 70 7.21 -7.24 11.54
N LEU A 71 6.70 -6.15 12.12
CA LEU A 71 7.05 -5.73 13.47
C LEU A 71 6.13 -6.35 14.50
N LEU A 72 6.72 -6.91 15.57
CA LEU A 72 6.08 -7.59 16.68
C LEU A 72 6.39 -6.89 18.01
N ALA A 73 5.36 -6.47 18.74
CA ALA A 73 5.49 -5.92 20.10
C ALA A 73 5.54 -7.05 21.13
N HIS A 74 6.73 -7.67 21.32
CA HIS A 74 6.94 -8.80 22.22
C HIS A 74 7.47 -8.32 23.58
N GLY A 75 6.59 -7.75 24.41
CA GLY A 75 6.95 -7.15 25.70
C GLY A 75 6.52 -7.97 26.92
N LEU A 76 6.01 -9.20 26.73
CA LEU A 76 5.54 -10.08 27.81
C LEU A 76 4.54 -9.41 28.77
N GLY A 77 3.66 -8.57 28.21
CA GLY A 77 2.65 -7.81 28.95
C GLY A 77 3.10 -6.43 29.44
N VAL A 78 4.32 -6.00 29.09
CA VAL A 78 4.79 -4.65 29.31
C VAL A 78 4.93 -3.94 27.96
N PRO A 79 4.27 -2.80 27.73
CA PRO A 79 4.38 -2.07 26.46
C PRO A 79 5.85 -1.82 26.08
N VAL A 80 6.18 -2.13 24.82
CA VAL A 80 7.53 -1.93 24.28
C VAL A 80 7.74 -0.48 23.88
N LYS A 81 9.00 -0.06 23.68
CA LYS A 81 9.33 1.27 23.18
C LYS A 81 8.77 1.48 21.79
N ASP A 82 8.35 2.71 21.50
CA ASP A 82 7.80 3.11 20.20
C ASP A 82 8.76 2.85 19.06
N ALA A 83 8.24 2.31 17.95
CA ALA A 83 8.95 2.27 16.69
C ALA A 83 8.64 3.55 15.89
N ASN A 84 9.66 4.13 15.25
CA ASN A 84 9.55 5.42 14.59
C ASN A 84 10.16 5.38 13.19
N THR A 85 9.50 6.08 12.26
CA THR A 85 10.08 6.37 10.94
C THR A 85 9.57 7.71 10.41
N GLU A 86 10.19 8.20 9.34
CA GLU A 86 9.78 9.41 8.65
C GLU A 86 9.56 9.08 7.17
N ILE A 87 8.42 9.48 6.63
CA ILE A 87 8.10 9.32 5.22
C ILE A 87 7.88 10.69 4.56
N ASN A 88 7.87 10.74 3.23
CA ASN A 88 7.56 11.95 2.49
C ASN A 88 6.18 11.87 1.85
N ILE A 89 5.33 12.84 2.14
CA ILE A 89 4.01 13.00 1.52
C ILE A 89 4.18 13.87 0.26
N PRO A 90 3.94 13.34 -0.95
CA PRO A 90 4.22 14.04 -2.19
C PRO A 90 3.29 15.23 -2.44
N LYS A 91 2.07 15.18 -1.92
CA LYS A 91 1.01 16.17 -2.17
C LYS A 91 0.14 16.34 -0.93
N ALA A 92 -0.20 17.60 -0.61
CA ALA A 92 -1.18 17.88 0.44
C ALA A 92 -2.58 17.39 0.05
N GLY A 93 -3.33 16.84 1.00
CA GLY A 93 -4.69 16.35 0.73
C GLY A 93 -5.26 15.45 1.83
N SER A 94 -6.44 14.91 1.54
CA SER A 94 -7.09 13.92 2.39
C SER A 94 -6.61 12.53 2.00
N TYR A 95 -6.11 11.79 2.98
CA TYR A 95 -5.63 10.42 2.79
C TYR A 95 -6.44 9.46 3.65
N ARG A 96 -6.82 8.32 3.06
CA ARG A 96 -7.26 7.15 3.81
C ARG A 96 -6.03 6.39 4.28
N VAL A 97 -6.10 5.82 5.47
CA VAL A 97 -5.01 5.08 6.09
C VAL A 97 -5.45 3.65 6.35
N TRP A 98 -4.59 2.69 6.04
CA TRP A 98 -4.77 1.28 6.41
C TRP A 98 -3.51 0.77 7.08
N VAL A 99 -3.68 -0.13 8.03
CA VAL A 99 -2.61 -0.89 8.66
C VAL A 99 -2.89 -2.37 8.46
N ARG A 100 -1.92 -3.10 7.93
CA ARG A 100 -2.03 -4.55 7.79
C ARG A 100 -1.63 -5.21 9.10
N THR A 101 -2.60 -5.87 9.71
CA THR A 101 -2.50 -6.44 11.06
C THR A 101 -3.48 -7.61 11.24
N LYS A 102 -3.52 -8.19 12.42
CA LYS A 102 -4.51 -9.19 12.84
C LYS A 102 -4.70 -9.16 14.34
N ASP A 103 -5.86 -9.61 14.82
CA ASP A 103 -6.02 -10.01 16.20
C ASP A 103 -5.51 -11.48 16.35
N TRP A 104 -4.33 -11.64 16.91
CA TRP A 104 -3.65 -12.91 16.91
C TRP A 104 -4.33 -13.97 17.78
N VAL A 105 -5.16 -13.58 18.76
CA VAL A 105 -5.90 -14.54 19.62
C VAL A 105 -7.27 -14.89 19.05
N ALA A 106 -7.78 -14.16 18.08
CA ALA A 106 -9.13 -14.36 17.53
C ALA A 106 -9.33 -15.77 16.92
N GLN A 107 -8.27 -16.39 16.41
CA GLN A 107 -8.33 -17.75 15.86
C GLN A 107 -8.69 -18.81 16.92
N TRP A 108 -8.38 -18.56 18.18
CA TRP A 108 -8.73 -19.45 19.30
C TRP A 108 -9.98 -19.00 20.05
N LYS A 109 -10.64 -17.93 19.58
CA LYS A 109 -11.80 -17.31 20.24
C LYS A 109 -11.49 -16.94 21.71
N ALA A 110 -10.25 -16.62 22.00
CA ALA A 110 -9.82 -16.19 23.33
C ALA A 110 -10.46 -14.83 23.66
N PRO A 111 -10.77 -14.55 24.93
CA PRO A 111 -11.34 -13.28 25.31
C PRO A 111 -10.33 -12.15 25.19
N GLY A 112 -10.83 -10.96 24.86
CA GLY A 112 -10.01 -9.76 24.72
C GLY A 112 -9.26 -9.68 23.40
N THR A 113 -8.49 -8.63 23.25
CA THR A 113 -7.65 -8.35 22.07
C THR A 113 -6.29 -7.84 22.58
N PRO A 114 -5.41 -8.74 23.05
CA PRO A 114 -4.19 -8.35 23.76
C PRO A 114 -3.16 -7.63 22.90
N GLY A 115 -3.12 -7.88 21.59
CA GLY A 115 -2.15 -7.29 20.66
C GLY A 115 -2.49 -5.86 20.20
N LYS A 116 -2.96 -5.00 21.10
CA LYS A 116 -3.40 -3.62 20.79
C LYS A 116 -2.24 -2.68 20.60
N PHE A 117 -2.33 -1.87 19.53
CA PHE A 117 -1.41 -0.76 19.32
C PHE A 117 -2.08 0.41 18.59
N GLN A 118 -1.41 1.54 18.54
CA GLN A 118 -1.85 2.73 17.82
C GLN A 118 -0.82 3.14 16.78
N LEU A 119 -1.29 3.75 15.68
CA LEU A 119 -0.47 4.50 14.75
C LEU A 119 -0.60 5.98 15.07
N LEU A 120 0.52 6.62 15.39
CA LEU A 120 0.60 8.06 15.63
C LEU A 120 1.14 8.75 14.37
N ILE A 121 0.52 9.83 14.00
CA ILE A 121 0.89 10.72 12.90
C ILE A 121 1.36 12.04 13.50
N ASN A 122 2.64 12.39 13.34
CA ASN A 122 3.23 13.56 13.98
C ASN A 122 2.92 13.63 15.49
N GLY A 123 3.02 12.48 16.19
CA GLY A 123 2.77 12.35 17.61
C GLY A 123 1.30 12.31 18.03
N LYS A 124 0.35 12.39 17.10
CA LYS A 124 -1.08 12.31 17.38
C LYS A 124 -1.63 10.95 17.00
N PRO A 125 -2.25 10.18 17.91
CA PRO A 125 -2.81 8.87 17.58
C PRO A 125 -4.02 8.99 16.64
N LEU A 126 -4.13 8.04 15.71
CA LEU A 126 -5.38 7.83 15.00
C LEU A 126 -6.46 7.36 15.98
N LYS A 127 -7.73 7.57 15.63
CA LYS A 127 -8.86 7.11 16.46
C LYS A 127 -8.95 5.59 16.54
N THR A 128 -8.47 4.89 15.51
CA THR A 128 -8.52 3.44 15.42
C THR A 128 -7.41 2.81 16.27
N THR A 129 -7.79 1.82 17.09
CA THR A 129 -6.86 0.91 17.74
C THR A 129 -6.70 -0.32 16.85
N PHE A 130 -5.47 -0.66 16.53
CA PHE A 130 -5.12 -1.77 15.63
C PHE A 130 -4.83 -3.05 16.40
N GLY A 131 -4.81 -4.20 15.69
CA GLY A 131 -4.58 -5.50 16.29
C GLY A 131 -5.77 -6.06 17.07
N THR A 132 -6.96 -5.51 16.87
CA THR A 132 -8.17 -5.82 17.65
C THR A 132 -9.25 -6.56 16.88
N VAL A 133 -9.06 -6.77 15.58
CA VAL A 133 -10.07 -7.34 14.68
C VAL A 133 -9.43 -8.35 13.75
N GLY A 134 -10.17 -9.44 13.45
CA GLY A 134 -9.84 -10.41 12.42
C GLY A 134 -8.74 -11.41 12.79
N ALA A 135 -9.05 -12.71 12.68
CA ALA A 135 -8.11 -13.78 12.97
C ALA A 135 -7.01 -13.93 11.89
N GLN A 136 -7.24 -13.43 10.69
CA GLN A 136 -6.31 -13.48 9.57
C GLN A 136 -5.70 -12.12 9.32
N TRP A 137 -4.52 -12.10 8.69
CA TRP A 137 -3.89 -10.87 8.24
C TRP A 137 -4.80 -10.12 7.26
N HIS A 138 -5.05 -8.85 7.52
CA HIS A 138 -5.91 -8.01 6.71
C HIS A 138 -5.56 -6.53 6.89
N TRP A 139 -6.07 -5.69 5.98
CA TRP A 139 -5.97 -4.25 6.07
C TRP A 139 -7.07 -3.70 6.96
N GLN A 140 -6.72 -3.27 8.17
CA GLN A 140 -7.63 -2.57 9.08
C GLN A 140 -7.60 -1.08 8.76
N GLU A 141 -8.77 -0.49 8.51
CA GLU A 141 -8.87 0.93 8.15
C GLU A 141 -8.63 1.82 9.38
N GLY A 142 -7.71 2.77 9.24
CA GLY A 142 -7.35 3.78 10.25
C GLY A 142 -8.15 5.08 10.12
N GLY A 143 -9.02 5.18 9.10
CA GLY A 143 -9.81 6.37 8.82
C GLY A 143 -9.17 7.35 7.84
N LYS A 144 -9.67 8.59 7.84
CA LYS A 144 -9.20 9.67 6.95
C LYS A 144 -8.46 10.73 7.75
N ILE A 145 -7.38 11.25 7.16
CA ILE A 145 -6.56 12.30 7.76
C ILE A 145 -6.15 13.34 6.71
N GLN A 146 -6.09 14.59 7.12
CA GLN A 146 -5.53 15.66 6.28
C GLN A 146 -4.02 15.72 6.48
N LEU A 147 -3.27 15.60 5.38
CA LEU A 147 -1.81 15.66 5.39
C LEU A 147 -1.32 16.85 4.57
N ALA A 148 -0.28 17.51 5.06
CA ALA A 148 0.50 18.47 4.31
C ALA A 148 1.53 17.74 3.43
N LYS A 149 1.97 18.37 2.35
CA LYS A 149 3.14 17.93 1.58
C LYS A 149 4.41 18.05 2.44
N GLY A 150 5.29 17.06 2.36
CA GLY A 150 6.58 17.05 3.05
C GLY A 150 6.72 15.90 4.02
N LYS A 151 7.61 16.04 4.99
CA LYS A 151 7.95 15.00 5.97
C LYS A 151 6.80 14.71 6.92
N LEU A 152 6.58 13.43 7.18
CA LEU A 152 5.57 12.92 8.08
C LEU A 152 6.20 11.89 9.02
N LYS A 153 6.18 12.16 10.31
CA LYS A 153 6.62 11.19 11.32
C LYS A 153 5.51 10.17 11.58
N LEU A 154 5.87 8.89 11.47
CA LEU A 154 5.03 7.76 11.86
C LEU A 154 5.60 7.12 13.12
N THR A 155 4.72 6.74 14.04
CA THR A 155 5.09 6.04 15.27
C THR A 155 4.12 4.89 15.50
N LEU A 156 4.64 3.68 15.68
CA LEU A 156 3.87 2.56 16.22
C LEU A 156 3.99 2.59 17.73
N HIS A 157 2.87 2.75 18.41
CA HIS A 157 2.78 2.84 19.87
C HIS A 157 2.07 1.61 20.43
N ASP A 158 2.82 0.78 21.11
CA ASP A 158 2.29 -0.42 21.75
C ASP A 158 1.51 -0.08 23.02
N LEU A 159 0.37 -0.72 23.21
CA LEU A 159 -0.51 -0.48 24.36
C LEU A 159 -0.46 -1.58 25.42
N THR A 160 0.14 -2.74 25.10
CA THR A 160 -0.01 -3.92 25.93
C THR A 160 1.28 -4.72 26.14
N GLY A 161 2.22 -4.65 25.22
CA GLY A 161 3.38 -5.54 25.18
C GLY A 161 3.00 -7.00 24.87
N PHE A 162 1.80 -7.21 24.33
CA PHE A 162 1.28 -8.57 24.17
C PHE A 162 1.00 -8.89 22.71
N GLU A 163 2.07 -8.95 21.92
CA GLU A 163 2.09 -9.48 20.57
C GLU A 163 1.31 -8.62 19.55
N GLY A 164 1.32 -7.30 19.70
CA GLY A 164 0.86 -6.39 18.64
C GLY A 164 1.67 -6.62 17.36
N ARG A 165 0.99 -6.69 16.20
CA ARG A 165 1.60 -7.05 14.91
C ARG A 165 1.29 -6.01 13.86
N CYS A 166 2.32 -5.43 13.26
CA CYS A 166 2.18 -4.50 12.14
C CYS A 166 3.06 -4.97 10.97
N ASP A 167 2.43 -5.32 9.85
CA ASP A 167 3.13 -5.68 8.61
C ASP A 167 3.43 -4.45 7.75
N ALA A 168 2.41 -3.68 7.44
CA ALA A 168 2.59 -2.51 6.58
C ALA A 168 1.53 -1.44 6.83
N ILE A 169 1.82 -0.22 6.40
CA ILE A 169 0.92 0.93 6.47
C ILE A 169 0.75 1.50 5.06
N VAL A 170 -0.48 1.89 4.72
CA VAL A 170 -0.80 2.48 3.42
C VAL A 170 -1.52 3.80 3.58
N PHE A 171 -1.11 4.78 2.79
CA PHE A 171 -1.81 6.05 2.63
C PHE A 171 -2.27 6.19 1.18
N SER A 172 -3.53 6.48 0.95
CA SER A 172 -4.06 6.76 -0.38
C SER A 172 -4.98 7.97 -0.38
N ASN A 173 -4.80 8.86 -1.34
CA ASN A 173 -5.69 9.98 -1.62
C ASN A 173 -6.83 9.60 -2.60
N ASP A 174 -6.85 8.36 -3.10
CA ASP A 174 -7.97 7.81 -3.85
C ASP A 174 -9.06 7.32 -2.89
N PRO A 175 -10.27 7.92 -2.90
CA PRO A 175 -11.36 7.52 -2.02
C PRO A 175 -11.91 6.12 -2.31
N THR A 176 -11.63 5.57 -3.49
CA THR A 176 -12.11 4.25 -3.94
C THR A 176 -11.08 3.14 -3.73
N PHE A 177 -9.82 3.51 -3.50
CA PHE A 177 -8.74 2.53 -3.35
C PHE A 177 -8.92 1.68 -2.10
N THR A 178 -8.67 0.38 -2.25
CA THR A 178 -8.52 -0.59 -1.17
C THR A 178 -7.28 -1.43 -1.45
N PRO A 179 -6.34 -1.56 -0.50
CA PRO A 179 -5.14 -2.33 -0.74
C PRO A 179 -5.45 -3.82 -0.98
N PRO A 180 -4.82 -4.48 -1.97
CA PRO A 180 -4.99 -5.91 -2.18
C PRO A 180 -4.44 -6.69 -0.97
N ASN A 181 -5.13 -7.78 -0.59
CA ASN A 181 -4.81 -8.54 0.63
C ASN A 181 -4.42 -10.00 0.36
N LYS A 182 -4.39 -10.43 -0.90
CA LYS A 182 -4.07 -11.81 -1.29
C LYS A 182 -3.15 -11.83 -2.49
N ASP A 183 -2.26 -12.81 -2.54
CA ASP A 183 -1.42 -13.07 -3.70
C ASP A 183 -2.25 -13.70 -4.84
N PRO A 184 -1.83 -13.47 -6.09
CA PRO A 184 -0.61 -12.75 -6.53
C PRO A 184 -0.75 -11.21 -6.61
N GLU A 185 -1.96 -10.66 -6.44
CA GLU A 185 -2.22 -9.23 -6.61
C GLU A 185 -1.46 -8.39 -5.57
N MET A 186 -1.44 -8.82 -4.31
CA MET A 186 -0.74 -8.13 -3.23
C MET A 186 0.77 -8.05 -3.49
N ALA A 187 1.40 -9.17 -3.84
CA ALA A 187 2.83 -9.21 -4.12
C ALA A 187 3.21 -8.33 -5.33
N SER A 188 2.39 -8.35 -6.38
CA SER A 188 2.59 -7.51 -7.55
C SER A 188 2.47 -6.02 -7.23
N TRP A 189 1.44 -5.65 -6.47
CA TRP A 189 1.18 -4.29 -6.06
C TRP A 189 2.26 -3.76 -5.11
N ARG A 190 2.69 -4.54 -4.10
CA ARG A 190 3.78 -4.17 -3.18
C ARG A 190 5.08 -3.88 -3.95
N ARG A 191 5.48 -4.78 -4.86
CA ARG A 191 6.65 -4.55 -5.73
C ARG A 191 6.56 -3.26 -6.52
N GLN A 192 5.38 -2.94 -7.06
CA GLN A 192 5.17 -1.70 -7.79
C GLN A 192 5.29 -0.46 -6.88
N CYS A 193 4.71 -0.49 -5.68
CA CYS A 193 4.80 0.59 -4.70
C CYS A 193 6.25 0.83 -4.24
N LEU A 194 7.02 -0.23 -4.08
CA LEU A 194 8.43 -0.20 -3.67
C LEU A 194 9.40 0.12 -4.83
N GLY A 195 8.87 0.26 -6.06
CA GLY A 195 9.70 0.54 -7.24
C GLY A 195 10.58 -0.63 -7.68
N HIS A 196 10.29 -1.84 -7.22
CA HIS A 196 11.05 -3.03 -7.63
C HIS A 196 10.75 -3.40 -9.09
N PRO A 197 11.74 -3.89 -9.85
CA PRO A 197 11.55 -4.33 -11.22
C PRO A 197 10.57 -5.50 -11.29
N LYS A 198 9.85 -5.61 -12.42
CA LYS A 198 8.90 -6.73 -12.65
C LYS A 198 9.58 -8.09 -12.66
N GLN A 199 10.81 -8.11 -13.13
CA GLN A 199 11.66 -9.30 -13.14
C GLN A 199 12.89 -9.04 -12.26
N PRO A 200 13.33 -10.03 -11.47
CA PRO A 200 14.57 -9.91 -10.72
C PRO A 200 15.74 -9.63 -11.66
N GLU A 201 16.68 -8.82 -11.21
CA GLU A 201 17.94 -8.63 -11.94
C GLU A 201 18.77 -9.90 -11.90
N ASN A 202 19.43 -10.21 -13.01
CA ASN A 202 20.36 -11.32 -13.05
C ASN A 202 21.66 -10.92 -12.34
N ALA A 203 21.91 -11.50 -11.17
CA ALA A 203 23.12 -11.24 -10.37
C ALA A 203 24.38 -11.95 -10.92
N GLY A 204 24.24 -12.72 -12.00
CA GLY A 204 25.31 -13.48 -12.62
C GLY A 204 25.28 -14.97 -12.34
N GLU A 205 26.34 -15.66 -12.75
CA GLU A 205 26.51 -17.11 -12.58
C GLU A 205 27.48 -17.38 -11.43
N TYR A 206 27.14 -18.40 -10.63
CA TYR A 206 27.90 -18.84 -9.48
C TYR A 206 27.99 -20.36 -9.46
N ASP A 207 29.12 -20.90 -8.94
CA ASP A 207 29.29 -22.35 -8.75
C ASP A 207 28.41 -22.86 -7.59
N LEU A 208 28.18 -22.01 -6.58
CA LEU A 208 27.35 -22.32 -5.41
C LEU A 208 26.57 -21.09 -4.96
N VAL A 209 25.28 -21.25 -4.70
CA VAL A 209 24.45 -20.25 -4.02
C VAL A 209 24.05 -20.79 -2.65
N VAL A 210 24.42 -20.07 -1.59
CA VAL A 210 24.07 -20.38 -0.22
C VAL A 210 23.05 -19.34 0.28
N THR A 211 21.87 -19.80 0.66
CA THR A 211 20.82 -18.94 1.26
C THR A 211 20.70 -19.21 2.75
N GLY A 212 20.76 -18.15 3.55
CA GLY A 212 20.73 -18.22 5.01
C GLY A 212 22.11 -18.16 5.65
N GLY A 213 22.30 -17.08 6.44
CA GLY A 213 23.56 -16.76 7.12
C GLY A 213 23.69 -17.36 8.52
N GLY A 214 22.99 -18.42 8.84
CA GLY A 214 23.27 -19.21 10.05
C GLY A 214 24.62 -19.92 9.98
N ILE A 215 25.05 -20.54 11.08
CA ILE A 215 26.38 -21.22 11.17
C ILE A 215 26.59 -22.21 10.02
N ALA A 216 25.59 -23.01 9.68
CA ALA A 216 25.70 -23.97 8.58
C ALA A 216 25.97 -23.28 7.22
N GLY A 217 25.21 -22.20 6.92
CA GLY A 217 25.41 -21.44 5.68
C GLY A 217 26.76 -20.74 5.63
N ILE A 218 27.21 -20.14 6.73
CA ILE A 218 28.54 -19.55 6.84
C ILE A 218 29.63 -20.60 6.56
N CYS A 219 29.55 -21.75 7.22
CA CYS A 219 30.52 -22.83 7.03
C CYS A 219 30.53 -23.33 5.58
N ALA A 220 29.36 -23.51 4.97
CA ALA A 220 29.25 -23.94 3.58
C ALA A 220 29.87 -22.91 2.62
N ALA A 221 29.50 -21.63 2.75
CA ALA A 221 30.00 -20.55 1.90
C ALA A 221 31.53 -20.38 2.03
N VAL A 222 32.04 -20.34 3.25
CA VAL A 222 33.48 -20.19 3.51
C VAL A 222 34.26 -21.40 2.99
N THR A 223 33.77 -22.62 3.22
CA THR A 223 34.45 -23.83 2.74
C THR A 223 34.52 -23.88 1.22
N ALA A 224 33.38 -23.63 0.55
CA ALA A 224 33.31 -23.60 -0.91
C ALA A 224 34.24 -22.54 -1.51
N SER A 225 34.25 -21.33 -0.94
CA SER A 225 35.13 -20.23 -1.37
C SER A 225 36.62 -20.58 -1.19
N ARG A 226 37.01 -21.24 -0.07
CA ARG A 226 38.37 -21.70 0.17
C ARG A 226 38.80 -22.79 -0.81
N LEU A 227 37.88 -23.55 -1.35
CA LEU A 227 38.11 -24.54 -2.42
C LEU A 227 38.16 -23.90 -3.82
N GLY A 228 38.08 -22.59 -3.92
CA GLY A 228 38.17 -21.84 -5.18
C GLY A 228 36.86 -21.69 -5.95
N LEU A 229 35.72 -22.07 -5.38
CA LEU A 229 34.44 -21.90 -6.02
C LEU A 229 33.98 -20.43 -5.95
N LYS A 230 33.31 -19.96 -7.01
CA LYS A 230 32.63 -18.67 -7.02
C LYS A 230 31.29 -18.81 -6.29
N VAL A 231 31.17 -18.22 -5.09
CA VAL A 231 30.04 -18.41 -4.19
C VAL A 231 29.20 -17.13 -4.12
N ALA A 232 27.88 -17.25 -4.29
CA ALA A 232 26.91 -16.24 -3.84
C ALA A 232 26.42 -16.62 -2.45
N PHE A 233 26.51 -15.67 -1.51
CA PHE A 233 26.01 -15.86 -0.14
C PHE A 233 24.91 -14.83 0.14
N ILE A 234 23.70 -15.30 0.42
CA ILE A 234 22.48 -14.48 0.57
C ILE A 234 22.00 -14.57 2.01
N GLN A 235 21.86 -13.41 2.65
CA GLN A 235 21.35 -13.26 4.00
C GLN A 235 20.35 -12.10 4.03
N ASP A 236 19.23 -12.29 4.69
CA ASP A 236 18.16 -11.31 4.84
C ASP A 236 18.32 -10.42 6.10
N ARG A 237 19.20 -10.81 7.02
CA ARG A 237 19.46 -10.09 8.27
C ARG A 237 20.81 -9.39 8.24
N PRO A 238 20.94 -8.27 8.98
CA PRO A 238 22.21 -7.52 9.01
C PRO A 238 23.36 -8.27 9.71
N VAL A 239 23.04 -9.24 10.59
CA VAL A 239 24.02 -9.99 11.36
C VAL A 239 24.03 -11.47 10.95
N LEU A 240 25.21 -12.01 10.72
CA LEU A 240 25.41 -13.43 10.44
C LEU A 240 25.49 -14.24 11.75
N GLY A 241 25.14 -15.52 11.68
CA GLY A 241 25.27 -16.43 12.81
C GLY A 241 23.95 -17.12 13.23
N GLY A 242 22.81 -16.56 12.90
CA GLY A 242 21.50 -17.09 13.31
C GLY A 242 21.42 -17.13 14.84
N ASN A 243 20.95 -18.24 15.44
CA ASN A 243 20.87 -18.42 16.89
C ASN A 243 22.19 -18.28 17.66
N ASN A 244 23.32 -18.17 16.97
CA ASN A 244 24.64 -17.93 17.58
C ASN A 244 25.14 -16.50 17.35
N SER A 245 24.27 -15.59 16.89
CA SER A 245 24.56 -14.18 16.74
C SER A 245 24.11 -13.36 17.95
N SER A 246 24.36 -12.07 17.88
CA SER A 246 23.90 -11.10 18.88
C SER A 246 22.47 -10.60 18.66
N GLU A 247 21.77 -11.12 17.68
CA GLU A 247 20.34 -10.83 17.44
C GLU A 247 19.42 -11.65 18.34
#